data_8d14f5b2121ae961f5e80ee9bf00e747
#
_entry.id   8d14f5b2121ae961f5e80ee9bf00e747
#
_cell.length_a   1.000
_cell.length_b   1.000
_cell.length_c   1.000
_cell.angle_alpha   90.00
_cell.angle_beta   90.00
_cell.angle_gamma   90.00
#
_symmetry.space_group_name_H-M   'P 1'
#
loop_
_entity.id
_entity.type
_entity.pdbx_description
1 polymer ?
#
loop_
_entity_poly.entity_id
_entity_poly.type
_entity_poly.pdbx_seq_one_letter_code
_entity_poly.pdbx_strand_id
1 'polypeptide(L)' 'MHTLLVYSRQGCHLCNDMIEALTLFESELDYAIKVYDIDDDASLLKQFNALVPLVYFNGQELMRYYFEPATLKAALAQAD' A
#
# COMPACT_ATOMS: atom_id res chain seq x y z
N MET A 1 -0.69 9.61 -13.95
CA MET A 1 -1.17 9.18 -12.63
C MET A 1 -0.45 7.91 -12.18
N HIS A 2 -0.08 7.87 -10.93
CA HIS A 2 0.62 6.71 -10.37
C HIS A 2 -0.37 5.77 -9.70
N THR A 3 0.01 4.50 -9.58
CA THR A 3 -0.82 3.50 -8.90
C THR A 3 -0.01 2.81 -7.82
N LEU A 4 -0.54 2.81 -6.60
CA LEU A 4 0.04 2.10 -5.48
C LEU A 4 -0.70 0.78 -5.27
N LEU A 5 0.03 -0.30 -5.03
CA LEU A 5 -0.56 -1.59 -4.72
C LEU A 5 -0.51 -1.81 -3.22
N VAL A 6 -1.65 -2.10 -2.61
CA VAL A 6 -1.74 -2.31 -1.17
C VAL A 6 -2.17 -3.74 -0.91
N TYR A 7 -1.31 -4.51 -0.25
CA TYR A 7 -1.63 -5.87 0.16
C TYR A 7 -2.13 -5.83 1.59
N SER A 8 -3.31 -6.40 1.82
CA SER A 8 -3.97 -6.35 3.12
C SER A 8 -4.67 -7.66 3.44
N ARG A 9 -5.27 -7.73 4.63
CA ARG A 9 -6.10 -8.86 5.05
C ARG A 9 -7.32 -8.31 5.77
N GLN A 10 -8.39 -9.09 5.79
CA GLN A 10 -9.57 -8.74 6.58
C GLN A 10 -9.25 -8.89 8.06
N GLY A 11 -9.87 -8.04 8.86
CA GLY A 11 -9.63 -8.05 10.29
C GLY A 11 -8.28 -7.47 10.71
N CYS A 12 -7.56 -6.87 9.77
CA CYS A 12 -6.26 -6.27 10.03
C CYS A 12 -6.44 -4.79 10.32
N HIS A 13 -6.30 -4.39 11.58
CA HIS A 13 -6.51 -3.00 11.99
C HIS A 13 -5.48 -2.06 11.32
N LEU A 14 -4.22 -2.45 11.30
CA LEU A 14 -3.17 -1.66 10.65
C LEU A 14 -3.41 -1.53 9.14
N CYS A 15 -3.98 -2.55 8.51
CA CYS A 15 -4.32 -2.49 7.09
C CYS A 15 -5.38 -1.43 6.82
N ASN A 16 -6.40 -1.39 7.65
CA ASN A 16 -7.46 -0.40 7.52
C ASN A 16 -6.90 1.02 7.72
N ASP A 17 -6.02 1.20 8.71
CA ASP A 17 -5.40 2.49 8.97
C ASP A 17 -4.55 2.94 7.78
N MET A 18 -3.80 2.03 7.19
CA MET A 18 -2.96 2.33 6.02
C MET A 18 -3.82 2.77 4.83
N ILE A 19 -4.88 2.02 4.53
CA ILE A 19 -5.76 2.34 3.41
C ILE A 19 -6.44 3.69 3.63
N GLU A 20 -6.90 3.95 4.85
CA GLU A 20 -7.52 5.23 5.17
C GLU A 20 -6.54 6.39 4.96
N ALA A 21 -5.32 6.26 5.48
CA ALA A 21 -4.30 7.29 5.33
C ALA A 21 -3.94 7.54 3.86
N LEU A 22 -3.76 6.47 3.09
CA LEU A 22 -3.45 6.60 1.67
C LEU A 22 -4.60 7.28 0.91
N THR A 23 -5.84 6.98 1.28
CA THR A 23 -7.00 7.57 0.63
C THR A 23 -7.07 9.07 0.87
N LEU A 24 -6.68 9.53 2.06
CA LEU A 24 -6.70 10.96 2.38
C LEU A 24 -5.76 11.79 1.51
N PHE A 25 -4.64 11.22 1.08
CA PHE A 25 -3.66 11.93 0.26
C PHE A 25 -3.82 11.70 -1.24
N GLU A 26 -4.80 10.89 -1.63
CA GLU A 26 -4.94 10.43 -3.00
C GLU A 26 -5.08 11.57 -4.01
N SER A 27 -5.97 12.51 -3.73
CA SER A 27 -6.18 13.63 -4.67
C SER A 27 -5.05 14.65 -4.62
N GLU A 28 -4.46 14.86 -3.45
CA GLU A 28 -3.37 15.83 -3.30
C GLU A 28 -2.12 15.38 -4.07
N LEU A 29 -1.80 14.10 -4.02
CA LEU A 29 -0.56 13.58 -4.60
C LEU A 29 -0.76 12.86 -5.93
N ASP A 30 -1.97 12.85 -6.44
CA ASP A 30 -2.31 12.35 -7.78
C ASP A 30 -1.90 10.89 -8.00
N TYR A 31 -2.41 10.02 -7.17
CA TYR A 31 -2.25 8.58 -7.35
C TYR A 31 -3.57 7.87 -7.13
N ALA A 32 -3.62 6.62 -7.57
CA ALA A 32 -4.72 5.71 -7.26
C ALA A 32 -4.19 4.55 -6.44
N ILE A 33 -5.05 3.92 -5.65
CA ILE A 33 -4.66 2.72 -4.92
C ILE A 33 -5.44 1.52 -5.42
N LYS A 34 -4.78 0.36 -5.47
CA LYS A 34 -5.40 -0.92 -5.71
C LYS A 34 -5.15 -1.79 -4.48
N VAL A 35 -6.21 -2.29 -3.88
CA VAL A 35 -6.12 -3.10 -2.68
C VAL A 35 -6.32 -4.57 -3.02
N TYR A 36 -5.39 -5.40 -2.61
CA TYR A 36 -5.46 -6.85 -2.78
C TYR A 36 -5.54 -7.52 -1.41
N ASP A 37 -6.54 -8.37 -1.22
CA ASP A 37 -6.64 -9.19 -0.02
C ASP A 37 -5.81 -10.44 -0.25
N ILE A 38 -4.75 -10.63 0.53
CA ILE A 38 -3.85 -11.75 0.33
C ILE A 38 -4.49 -13.10 0.62
N ASP A 39 -5.59 -13.12 1.36
CA ASP A 39 -6.32 -14.36 1.62
C ASP A 39 -7.09 -14.86 0.38
N ASP A 40 -7.29 -14.01 -0.62
CA ASP A 40 -7.96 -14.38 -1.86
C ASP A 40 -7.05 -15.11 -2.85
N ASP A 41 -5.75 -15.15 -2.56
CA ASP A 41 -4.76 -15.73 -3.48
C ASP A 41 -3.70 -16.47 -2.68
N ALA A 42 -3.62 -17.78 -2.85
CA ALA A 42 -2.69 -18.61 -2.10
C ALA A 42 -1.23 -18.20 -2.28
N SER A 43 -0.89 -17.73 -3.48
CA SER A 43 0.47 -17.25 -3.76
C SER A 43 0.80 -15.99 -2.97
N LEU A 44 -0.14 -15.04 -2.91
CA LEU A 44 0.05 -13.82 -2.15
C LEU A 44 0.11 -14.12 -0.66
N LEU A 45 -0.73 -15.02 -0.18
CA LEU A 45 -0.73 -15.41 1.23
C LEU A 45 0.62 -16.02 1.62
N LYS A 46 1.16 -16.87 0.75
CA LYS A 46 2.45 -17.49 1.00
C LYS A 46 3.58 -16.46 1.05
N GLN A 47 3.54 -15.47 0.14
CA GLN A 47 4.59 -14.46 0.07
C GLN A 47 4.51 -13.45 1.21
N PHE A 48 3.31 -13.00 1.54
CA PHE A 48 3.15 -11.81 2.38
C PHE A 48 2.53 -12.08 3.76
N ASN A 49 2.00 -13.24 3.97
CA ASN A 49 1.41 -13.72 5.24
C ASN A 49 1.26 -12.66 6.35
N ALA A 50 2.27 -12.48 7.21
CA ALA A 50 2.22 -11.54 8.33
C ALA A 50 2.83 -10.16 7.99
N LEU A 51 3.12 -9.89 6.71
CA LEU A 51 3.82 -8.66 6.31
C LEU A 51 2.87 -7.53 5.90
N VAL A 52 1.58 -7.67 6.18
CA VAL A 52 0.57 -6.68 5.79
C VAL A 52 0.29 -5.71 6.92
N PRO A 53 -0.09 -4.47 6.62
CA PRO A 53 -0.22 -3.87 5.30
C PRO A 53 1.13 -3.64 4.63
N LEU A 54 1.17 -3.89 3.34
CA LEU A 54 2.39 -3.77 2.55
C LEU A 54 2.05 -2.96 1.29
N VAL A 55 2.79 -1.89 1.06
CA VAL A 55 2.53 -1.00 -0.07
C VAL A 55 3.67 -1.10 -1.06
N TYR A 56 3.32 -1.37 -2.32
CA TYR A 56 4.28 -1.44 -3.43
C TYR A 56 4.03 -0.31 -4.41
N PHE A 57 5.12 0.20 -4.96
CA PHE A 57 5.07 1.19 -6.02
C PHE A 57 6.18 0.88 -7.03
N ASN A 58 5.80 0.79 -8.31
CA ASN A 58 6.72 0.44 -9.39
C ASN A 58 7.50 -0.85 -9.12
N GLY A 59 6.83 -1.86 -8.55
CA GLY A 59 7.43 -3.15 -8.30
C GLY A 59 8.36 -3.23 -7.10
N GLN A 60 8.41 -2.17 -6.30
CA GLN A 60 9.27 -2.13 -5.12
C GLN A 60 8.46 -1.83 -3.87
N GLU A 61 8.85 -2.45 -2.76
CA GLU A 61 8.22 -2.18 -1.48
C GLU A 61 8.46 -0.72 -1.09
N LEU A 62 7.38 0.00 -0.80
CA LEU A 62 7.44 1.40 -0.42
C LEU A 62 7.39 1.59 1.09
N MET A 63 6.43 0.94 1.74
CA MET A 63 6.29 0.99 3.20
C MET A 63 5.56 -0.24 3.69
N ARG A 64 5.65 -0.49 4.99
CA ARG A 64 5.09 -1.69 5.61
C ARG A 64 4.58 -1.34 7.00
N TYR A 65 3.40 -1.87 7.36
CA TYR A 65 2.75 -1.75 8.67
C TYR A 65 2.24 -0.35 8.98
N TYR A 66 3.05 0.68 8.83
CA TYR A 66 2.70 2.03 9.23
C TYR A 66 2.83 2.99 8.07
N PHE A 67 1.91 3.95 8.00
CA PHE A 67 1.91 4.96 6.96
C PHE A 67 3.06 5.94 7.19
N GLU A 68 3.83 6.18 6.13
CA GLU A 68 4.99 7.10 6.16
C GLU A 68 4.82 8.16 5.07
N PRO A 69 4.22 9.29 5.41
CA PRO A 69 3.92 10.32 4.39
C PRO A 69 5.17 10.87 3.70
N ALA A 70 6.27 11.04 4.42
CA ALA A 70 7.51 11.53 3.81
C ALA A 70 8.05 10.56 2.78
N THR A 71 8.00 9.26 3.07
CA THR A 71 8.42 8.20 2.14
C THR A 71 7.55 8.21 0.90
N LEU A 72 6.25 8.36 1.07
CA LEU A 72 5.30 8.41 -0.04
C LEU A 72 5.60 9.61 -0.94
N LYS A 73 5.73 10.79 -0.37
CA LYS A 73 5.99 12.00 -1.13
C LYS A 73 7.30 11.93 -1.91
N ALA A 74 8.34 11.42 -1.26
CA ALA A 74 9.65 11.28 -1.90
C ALA A 74 9.60 10.32 -3.10
N ALA A 75 8.91 9.19 -2.94
CA ALA A 75 8.80 8.20 -4.00
C ALA A 75 8.05 8.76 -5.21
N LEU A 76 6.95 9.47 -4.98
CA LEU A 76 6.16 10.05 -6.06
C LEU A 76 6.91 11.19 -6.76
N ALA A 77 7.69 11.97 -6.02
CA ALA A 77 8.46 13.06 -6.59
C ALA A 77 9.58 12.57 -7.51
N GLN A 78 10.11 11.38 -7.25
CA GLN A 78 11.17 10.78 -8.06
C GLN A 78 10.64 9.99 -9.25
N ALA A 79 9.37 9.66 -9.26
CA ALA A 79 8.77 8.81 -10.28
C ALA A 79 8.13 9.68 -11.36
N ASP A 80 8.75 9.75 -12.48
CA ASP A 80 8.20 10.47 -13.63
C ASP A 80 8.06 9.56 -14.84
#